data_2617c7d2a7c462b04bf3d7452eb42947
#
_entry.id   2617c7d2a7c462b04bf3d7452eb42947
#
_cell.length_a   1.000
_cell.length_b   1.000
_cell.length_c   1.000
_cell.angle_alpha   90.00
_cell.angle_beta   90.00
_cell.angle_gamma   90.00
#
_symmetry.space_group_name_H-M   'P 1'
#
loop_
_entity.id
_entity.type
_entity.pdbx_description
1 polymer ?
#
loop_
_entity_poly.entity_id
_entity_poly.type
_entity_poly.pdbx_seq_one_letter_code
_entity_poly.pdbx_strand_id
1 'polypeptide(L)'
;MSVASQDVVLADLTVVIPVRNAARLLPECLASVSREGPSQIVVVDGNSIDGTLDIARQYPTIILSDGGRGLPVARMLGVQAAKTRYVALIDADVVLPEGSLARLLDEFTAGGYAALQAGLHSVGGPGYWGRALAQHHRSGRSKNWFGVVATIFERETLLTVGFDHKFVSGEDIELRWRLAQGGRRIGVSTRTIVTHRFDGDSFSFARDQFAMDGRGLAAMVRKHGWRGARLLALPAAAAVRGVLLSLARLQPQWLPYYVCFAVGNYLAMIDTLAGRPRKAES
;
A
#
# COMPACT_ATOMS: atom_id res chain seq x y z
N MET A 1 -21.15 15.27 -13.22
CA MET A 1 -21.96 14.92 -12.01
C MET A 1 -22.11 16.16 -11.16
N SER A 2 -23.29 16.45 -10.66
CA SER A 2 -23.58 17.58 -9.75
C SER A 2 -22.93 17.29 -8.39
N VAL A 3 -22.51 18.34 -7.64
CA VAL A 3 -21.94 18.25 -6.28
C VAL A 3 -22.86 17.41 -5.37
N ALA A 4 -24.17 17.59 -5.45
CA ALA A 4 -25.14 16.83 -4.65
C ALA A 4 -25.13 15.29 -4.91
N SER A 5 -24.70 14.84 -6.09
CA SER A 5 -24.60 13.39 -6.38
C SER A 5 -23.30 12.78 -5.81
N GLN A 6 -22.25 13.59 -5.62
CA GLN A 6 -21.00 13.14 -5.01
C GLN A 6 -21.14 12.97 -3.49
N ASP A 7 -21.87 13.88 -2.84
CA ASP A 7 -22.11 13.81 -1.39
C ASP A 7 -22.91 12.57 -0.96
N VAL A 8 -23.90 12.17 -1.77
CA VAL A 8 -24.71 10.96 -1.49
C VAL A 8 -23.87 9.68 -1.63
N VAL A 9 -22.94 9.65 -2.56
CA VAL A 9 -22.10 8.47 -2.81
C VAL A 9 -21.08 8.25 -1.67
N LEU A 10 -20.47 9.31 -1.15
CA LEU A 10 -19.47 9.22 -0.08
C LEU A 10 -20.10 9.02 1.32
N ALA A 11 -21.41 9.27 1.48
CA ALA A 11 -22.15 8.95 2.72
C ALA A 11 -22.13 7.44 3.07
N ASP A 12 -21.85 6.56 2.10
CA ASP A 12 -21.76 5.11 2.31
C ASP A 12 -20.30 4.59 2.21
N LEU A 13 -19.33 5.47 2.48
CA LEU A 13 -17.90 5.14 2.45
C LEU A 13 -17.22 5.48 3.78
N THR A 14 -16.53 4.50 4.37
CA THR A 14 -15.59 4.70 5.48
C THR A 14 -14.16 4.65 4.96
N VAL A 15 -13.33 5.62 5.36
CA VAL A 15 -11.89 5.57 5.13
C VAL A 15 -11.19 4.98 6.36
N VAL A 16 -10.34 3.98 6.16
CA VAL A 16 -9.52 3.34 7.18
C VAL A 16 -8.05 3.66 6.93
N ILE A 17 -7.39 4.27 7.91
CA ILE A 17 -5.98 4.69 7.82
C ILE A 17 -5.19 3.98 8.92
N PRO A 18 -4.45 2.90 8.60
CA PRO A 18 -3.52 2.30 9.54
C PRO A 18 -2.31 3.23 9.70
N VAL A 19 -1.87 3.45 10.95
CA VAL A 19 -0.75 4.34 11.25
C VAL A 19 0.22 3.69 12.24
N ARG A 20 1.51 3.97 12.06
CA ARG A 20 2.55 3.69 13.05
C ARG A 20 3.73 4.61 12.83
N ASN A 21 3.98 5.50 13.80
CA ASN A 21 5.04 6.51 13.72
C ASN A 21 4.95 7.33 12.42
N ALA A 22 3.75 7.85 12.14
CA ALA A 22 3.43 8.53 10.88
C ALA A 22 3.30 10.06 11.03
N ALA A 23 3.78 10.65 12.14
CA ALA A 23 3.57 12.06 12.47
C ALA A 23 3.99 13.01 11.34
N ARG A 24 5.00 12.66 10.55
CA ARG A 24 5.48 13.48 9.43
C ARG A 24 4.56 13.49 8.22
N LEU A 25 3.92 12.37 7.90
CA LEU A 25 3.13 12.21 6.66
C LEU A 25 1.62 12.32 6.89
N LEU A 26 1.16 11.95 8.07
CA LEU A 26 -0.25 11.88 8.42
C LEU A 26 -1.03 13.21 8.28
N PRO A 27 -0.48 14.40 8.59
CA PRO A 27 -1.22 15.65 8.49
C PRO A 27 -1.79 15.91 7.09
N GLU A 28 -0.97 15.78 6.04
CA GLU A 28 -1.44 15.99 4.68
C GLU A 28 -2.39 14.88 4.20
N CYS A 29 -2.17 13.63 4.65
CA CYS A 29 -3.08 12.52 4.38
C CYS A 29 -4.47 12.83 4.97
N LEU A 30 -4.57 13.12 6.27
CA LEU A 30 -5.83 13.43 6.94
C LEU A 30 -6.51 14.67 6.37
N ALA A 31 -5.74 15.73 6.08
CA ALA A 31 -6.29 16.93 5.46
C ALA A 31 -6.90 16.62 4.08
N SER A 32 -6.25 15.78 3.26
CA SER A 32 -6.77 15.41 1.96
C SER A 32 -8.00 14.52 2.06
N VAL A 33 -7.99 13.53 2.97
CA VAL A 33 -9.12 12.62 3.20
C VAL A 33 -10.33 13.37 3.77
N SER A 34 -10.12 14.27 4.73
CA SER A 34 -11.21 15.05 5.34
C SER A 34 -11.90 15.96 4.32
N ARG A 35 -11.17 16.52 3.36
CA ARG A 35 -11.75 17.33 2.27
C ARG A 35 -12.66 16.55 1.33
N GLU A 36 -12.43 15.25 1.18
CA GLU A 36 -13.28 14.37 0.36
C GLU A 36 -14.65 14.11 1.02
N GLY A 37 -14.79 14.29 2.35
CA GLY A 37 -16.04 14.16 3.08
C GLY A 37 -16.60 12.73 3.16
N PRO A 38 -15.79 11.69 3.47
CA PRO A 38 -16.32 10.36 3.69
C PRO A 38 -17.22 10.33 4.93
N SER A 39 -18.13 9.36 5.02
CA SER A 39 -19.03 9.21 6.17
C SER A 39 -18.29 9.03 7.50
N GLN A 40 -17.17 8.32 7.47
CA GLN A 40 -16.33 8.06 8.63
C GLN A 40 -14.85 8.01 8.24
N ILE A 41 -13.98 8.45 9.16
CA ILE A 41 -12.53 8.23 9.09
C ILE A 41 -12.12 7.44 10.33
N VAL A 42 -11.57 6.25 10.12
CA VAL A 42 -11.07 5.39 11.20
C VAL A 42 -9.55 5.34 11.11
N VAL A 43 -8.87 5.84 12.11
CA VAL A 43 -7.42 5.72 12.27
C VAL A 43 -7.12 4.55 13.18
N VAL A 44 -6.28 3.62 12.75
CA VAL A 44 -5.89 2.46 13.55
C VAL A 44 -4.41 2.52 13.86
N ASP A 45 -4.09 2.78 15.13
CA ASP A 45 -2.74 2.98 15.62
C ASP A 45 -2.02 1.69 16.00
N GLY A 46 -0.82 1.52 15.47
CA GLY A 46 0.08 0.39 15.71
C GLY A 46 1.09 0.62 16.82
N ASN A 47 0.69 1.22 17.95
CA ASN A 47 1.56 1.62 19.07
C ASN A 47 2.61 2.67 18.65
N SER A 48 2.16 3.77 18.10
CA SER A 48 3.02 4.93 17.78
C SER A 48 3.59 5.56 19.06
N ILE A 49 4.85 5.97 18.97
CA ILE A 49 5.60 6.63 20.06
C ILE A 49 5.99 8.07 19.71
N ASP A 50 5.54 8.57 18.56
CA ASP A 50 5.72 9.94 18.07
C ASP A 50 4.40 10.74 18.19
N GLY A 51 4.31 11.92 17.60
CA GLY A 51 3.12 12.76 17.60
C GLY A 51 1.93 12.28 16.76
N THR A 52 1.94 11.03 16.24
CA THR A 52 0.90 10.48 15.34
C THR A 52 -0.50 10.62 15.92
N LEU A 53 -0.71 10.20 17.17
CA LEU A 53 -2.04 10.24 17.81
C LEU A 53 -2.53 11.67 18.08
N ASP A 54 -1.62 12.60 18.41
CA ASP A 54 -1.99 14.00 18.66
C ASP A 54 -2.46 14.67 17.35
N ILE A 55 -1.85 14.30 16.23
CA ILE A 55 -2.30 14.72 14.90
C ILE A 55 -3.68 14.13 14.58
N ALA A 56 -3.87 12.83 14.79
CA ALA A 56 -5.15 12.17 14.50
C ALA A 56 -6.31 12.79 15.29
N ARG A 57 -6.09 13.19 16.53
CA ARG A 57 -7.11 13.85 17.39
C ARG A 57 -7.54 15.23 16.92
N GLN A 58 -6.80 15.87 16.02
CA GLN A 58 -7.17 17.18 15.45
C GLN A 58 -8.25 17.07 14.36
N TYR A 59 -8.59 15.84 13.94
CA TYR A 59 -9.58 15.57 12.91
C TYR A 59 -10.77 14.78 13.48
N PRO A 60 -11.94 14.81 12.85
CA PRO A 60 -13.10 14.03 13.26
C PRO A 60 -12.91 12.53 12.93
N THR A 61 -12.00 11.89 13.65
CA THR A 61 -11.61 10.49 13.44
C THR A 61 -12.03 9.59 14.58
N ILE A 62 -12.36 8.36 14.27
CA ILE A 62 -12.46 7.26 15.24
C ILE A 62 -11.06 6.66 15.38
N ILE A 63 -10.48 6.69 16.56
CA ILE A 63 -9.14 6.18 16.83
C ILE A 63 -9.26 4.82 17.52
N LEU A 64 -8.64 3.79 16.91
CA LEU A 64 -8.52 2.45 17.44
C LEU A 64 -7.04 2.10 17.61
N SER A 65 -6.74 1.07 18.41
CA SER A 65 -5.39 0.51 18.52
C SER A 65 -5.40 -0.96 18.13
N ASP A 66 -4.41 -1.38 17.34
CA ASP A 66 -4.17 -2.78 17.04
C ASP A 66 -3.24 -3.45 18.08
N GLY A 67 -2.74 -2.69 19.06
CA GLY A 67 -1.81 -3.17 20.09
C GLY A 67 -0.45 -3.58 19.52
N GLY A 68 -0.03 -3.04 18.38
CA GLY A 68 1.23 -3.38 17.71
C GLY A 68 1.21 -4.72 16.97
N ARG A 69 0.02 -5.27 16.67
CA ARG A 69 -0.15 -6.57 15.99
C ARG A 69 0.12 -6.53 14.48
N GLY A 70 0.30 -5.34 13.93
CA GLY A 70 0.78 -5.14 12.55
C GLY A 70 -0.32 -4.82 11.54
N LEU A 71 0.13 -4.38 10.36
CA LEU A 71 -0.69 -3.78 9.31
C LEU A 71 -1.94 -4.59 8.91
N PRO A 72 -1.88 -5.93 8.72
CA PRO A 72 -3.07 -6.72 8.40
C PRO A 72 -4.16 -6.64 9.48
N VAL A 73 -3.75 -6.65 10.76
CA VAL A 73 -4.66 -6.55 11.89
C VAL A 73 -5.25 -5.15 11.99
N ALA A 74 -4.42 -4.11 11.84
CA ALA A 74 -4.87 -2.73 11.84
C ALA A 74 -5.93 -2.47 10.77
N ARG A 75 -5.68 -2.90 9.53
CA ARG A 75 -6.64 -2.79 8.42
C ARG A 75 -7.96 -3.48 8.76
N MET A 76 -7.92 -4.74 9.25
CA MET A 76 -9.14 -5.49 9.58
C MET A 76 -9.92 -4.89 10.74
N LEU A 77 -9.27 -4.35 11.77
CA LEU A 77 -9.95 -3.65 12.87
C LEU A 77 -10.72 -2.43 12.35
N GLY A 78 -10.10 -1.65 11.48
CA GLY A 78 -10.77 -0.51 10.84
C GLY A 78 -11.97 -0.93 9.98
N VAL A 79 -11.85 -2.01 9.21
CA VAL A 79 -12.96 -2.57 8.40
C VAL A 79 -14.10 -3.08 9.28
N GLN A 80 -13.79 -3.71 10.41
CA GLN A 80 -14.80 -4.19 11.37
C GLN A 80 -15.54 -3.02 12.03
N ALA A 81 -14.85 -1.92 12.33
CA ALA A 81 -15.44 -0.72 12.92
C ALA A 81 -16.29 0.11 11.95
N ALA A 82 -16.05 -0.03 10.64
CA ALA A 82 -16.82 0.64 9.60
C ALA A 82 -18.29 0.21 9.63
N LYS A 83 -19.21 1.17 9.41
CA LYS A 83 -20.66 0.92 9.36
C LYS A 83 -21.25 1.06 7.96
N THR A 84 -20.43 1.46 7.00
CA THR A 84 -20.80 1.72 5.62
C THR A 84 -20.64 0.49 4.74
N ARG A 85 -21.28 0.48 3.58
CA ARG A 85 -21.18 -0.59 2.60
C ARG A 85 -19.78 -0.69 2.00
N TYR A 86 -19.13 0.46 1.77
CA TYR A 86 -17.82 0.53 1.15
C TYR A 86 -16.76 0.97 2.17
N VAL A 87 -15.55 0.45 2.00
CA VAL A 87 -14.39 0.86 2.77
C VAL A 87 -13.24 1.21 1.83
N ALA A 88 -12.57 2.32 2.08
CA ALA A 88 -11.32 2.69 1.43
C ALA A 88 -10.18 2.48 2.42
N LEU A 89 -9.26 1.59 2.12
CA LEU A 89 -7.99 1.46 2.84
C LEU A 89 -7.01 2.45 2.24
N ILE A 90 -6.53 3.39 3.05
CA ILE A 90 -5.61 4.45 2.62
C ILE A 90 -4.42 4.47 3.56
N ASP A 91 -3.21 4.33 3.02
CA ASP A 91 -1.99 4.40 3.82
C ASP A 91 -1.68 5.86 4.21
N ALA A 92 -1.04 6.06 5.36
CA ALA A 92 -0.80 7.39 5.95
C ALA A 92 0.09 8.31 5.10
N ASP A 93 0.77 7.77 4.11
CA ASP A 93 1.66 8.46 3.18
C ASP A 93 0.99 8.87 1.85
N VAL A 94 -0.33 8.68 1.76
CA VAL A 94 -1.13 9.04 0.58
C VAL A 94 -1.72 10.43 0.70
N VAL A 95 -1.72 11.18 -0.40
CA VAL A 95 -2.45 12.45 -0.54
C VAL A 95 -3.44 12.32 -1.70
N LEU A 96 -4.70 12.62 -1.43
CA LEU A 96 -5.80 12.55 -2.39
C LEU A 96 -5.97 13.90 -3.10
N PRO A 97 -5.91 13.97 -4.44
CA PRO A 97 -6.47 15.07 -5.19
C PRO A 97 -7.99 15.17 -5.00
N GLU A 98 -8.53 16.38 -5.05
CA GLU A 98 -9.96 16.64 -4.87
C GLU A 98 -10.86 15.77 -5.76
N GLY A 99 -11.93 15.24 -5.17
CA GLY A 99 -12.89 14.34 -5.81
C GLY A 99 -12.36 12.94 -6.15
N SER A 100 -11.20 12.55 -5.59
CA SER A 100 -10.59 11.25 -5.86
C SER A 100 -11.43 10.08 -5.35
N LEU A 101 -11.99 10.18 -4.14
CA LEU A 101 -12.80 9.10 -3.57
C LEU A 101 -14.09 8.89 -4.36
N ALA A 102 -14.77 9.96 -4.73
CA ALA A 102 -16.00 9.89 -5.52
C ALA A 102 -15.74 9.24 -6.88
N ARG A 103 -14.70 9.71 -7.61
CA ARG A 103 -14.35 9.12 -8.91
C ARG A 103 -13.95 7.65 -8.81
N LEU A 104 -13.20 7.29 -7.77
CA LEU A 104 -12.75 5.91 -7.57
C LEU A 104 -13.93 4.99 -7.21
N LEU A 105 -14.87 5.47 -6.40
CA LEU A 105 -16.06 4.71 -6.01
C LEU A 105 -17.03 4.54 -7.19
N ASP A 106 -17.19 5.57 -8.01
CA ASP A 106 -17.95 5.47 -9.26
C ASP A 106 -17.36 4.42 -10.20
N GLU A 107 -16.03 4.44 -10.40
CA GLU A 107 -15.34 3.46 -11.25
C GLU A 107 -15.46 2.06 -10.65
N PHE A 108 -15.35 1.93 -9.32
CA PHE A 108 -15.49 0.67 -8.60
C PHE A 108 -16.87 0.05 -8.83
N THR A 109 -17.93 0.82 -8.61
CA THR A 109 -19.32 0.35 -8.72
C THR A 109 -19.69 0.06 -10.17
N ALA A 110 -19.42 0.98 -11.10
CA ALA A 110 -19.70 0.81 -12.52
C ALA A 110 -18.93 -0.38 -13.13
N GLY A 111 -17.72 -0.65 -12.63
CA GLY A 111 -16.88 -1.74 -13.11
C GLY A 111 -17.14 -3.09 -12.47
N GLY A 112 -17.97 -3.18 -11.42
CA GLY A 112 -18.22 -4.41 -10.68
C GLY A 112 -16.95 -5.00 -10.06
N TYR A 113 -16.09 -4.15 -9.52
CA TYR A 113 -14.85 -4.58 -8.86
C TYR A 113 -15.14 -5.11 -7.45
N ALA A 114 -14.36 -6.09 -7.02
CA ALA A 114 -14.27 -6.49 -5.62
C ALA A 114 -13.21 -5.68 -4.87
N ALA A 115 -12.19 -5.20 -5.59
CA ALA A 115 -11.18 -4.29 -5.11
C ALA A 115 -10.68 -3.40 -6.25
N LEU A 116 -10.64 -2.09 -6.05
CA LEU A 116 -10.10 -1.13 -7.01
C LEU A 116 -9.17 -0.16 -6.29
N GLN A 117 -7.89 -0.21 -6.65
CA GLN A 117 -6.87 0.71 -6.15
C GLN A 117 -6.78 1.92 -7.07
N ALA A 118 -6.58 3.10 -6.51
CA ALA A 118 -6.17 4.28 -7.27
C ALA A 118 -4.80 4.06 -7.94
N GLY A 119 -4.56 4.67 -9.08
CA GLY A 119 -3.23 4.76 -9.65
C GLY A 119 -2.31 5.56 -8.72
N LEU A 120 -1.03 5.19 -8.67
CA LEU A 120 -0.07 5.82 -7.77
C LEU A 120 0.94 6.69 -8.53
N HIS A 121 1.05 7.94 -8.13
CA HIS A 121 2.17 8.81 -8.47
C HIS A 121 3.12 8.85 -7.26
N SER A 122 4.13 7.98 -7.27
CA SER A 122 5.09 7.88 -6.18
C SER A 122 6.10 9.01 -6.23
N VAL A 123 6.32 9.67 -5.09
CA VAL A 123 7.33 10.72 -4.89
C VAL A 123 8.24 10.32 -3.73
N GLY A 124 9.52 10.64 -3.87
CA GLY A 124 10.53 10.39 -2.84
C GLY A 124 11.16 11.69 -2.35
N GLY A 125 11.91 11.61 -1.27
CA GLY A 125 12.71 12.71 -0.75
C GLY A 125 13.81 13.17 -1.72
N PRO A 126 14.55 14.25 -1.38
CA PRO A 126 15.56 14.86 -2.26
C PRO A 126 16.80 13.98 -2.45
N GLY A 127 17.03 13.01 -1.58
CA GLY A 127 18.16 12.09 -1.63
C GLY A 127 18.08 11.11 -2.79
N TYR A 128 19.22 10.50 -3.11
CA TYR A 128 19.33 9.55 -4.22
C TYR A 128 18.35 8.38 -4.09
N TRP A 129 18.30 7.76 -2.92
CA TRP A 129 17.54 6.51 -2.71
C TRP A 129 16.02 6.73 -2.76
N GLY A 130 15.52 7.83 -2.20
CA GLY A 130 14.09 8.19 -2.30
C GLY A 130 13.69 8.47 -3.74
N ARG A 131 14.50 9.21 -4.50
CA ARG A 131 14.26 9.48 -5.92
C ARG A 131 14.31 8.21 -6.78
N ALA A 132 15.27 7.32 -6.51
CA ALA A 132 15.43 6.06 -7.23
C ALA A 132 14.24 5.12 -6.98
N LEU A 133 13.77 5.01 -5.73
CA LEU A 133 12.60 4.24 -5.36
C LEU A 133 11.34 4.79 -6.05
N ALA A 134 11.13 6.10 -6.00
CA ALA A 134 10.02 6.75 -6.71
C ALA A 134 10.10 6.55 -8.23
N GLN A 135 11.29 6.65 -8.82
CA GLN A 135 11.52 6.38 -10.24
C GLN A 135 11.21 4.93 -10.62
N HIS A 136 11.61 3.97 -9.77
CA HIS A 136 11.28 2.56 -9.95
C HIS A 136 9.76 2.34 -9.99
N HIS A 137 9.03 2.91 -9.04
CA HIS A 137 7.57 2.83 -8.99
C HIS A 137 6.89 3.47 -10.19
N ARG A 138 7.33 4.64 -10.63
CA ARG A 138 6.75 5.36 -11.78
C ARG A 138 7.05 4.71 -13.12
N SER A 139 8.23 4.09 -13.28
CA SER A 139 8.70 3.56 -14.56
C SER A 139 8.42 2.08 -14.79
N GLY A 140 8.09 1.35 -13.73
CA GLY A 140 7.91 -0.10 -13.74
C GLY A 140 6.45 -0.54 -13.90
N ARG A 141 6.25 -1.86 -13.86
CA ARG A 141 4.93 -2.46 -13.65
C ARG A 141 4.35 -2.07 -12.29
N SER A 142 5.19 -1.65 -11.35
CA SER A 142 4.81 -1.20 -10.02
C SER A 142 3.81 -0.04 -10.02
N LYS A 143 3.82 0.82 -11.04
CA LYS A 143 2.80 1.86 -11.20
C LYS A 143 1.37 1.30 -11.36
N ASN A 144 1.24 0.06 -11.82
CA ASN A 144 -0.03 -0.66 -11.97
C ASN A 144 -0.13 -1.81 -10.97
N TRP A 145 0.75 -1.83 -9.96
CA TRP A 145 0.77 -2.85 -8.93
C TRP A 145 -0.35 -2.61 -7.93
N PHE A 146 -1.10 -3.66 -7.63
CA PHE A 146 -2.11 -3.65 -6.59
C PHE A 146 -1.45 -3.92 -5.23
N GLY A 147 -1.29 -2.90 -4.42
CA GLY A 147 -0.60 -2.95 -3.12
C GLY A 147 -1.48 -2.49 -1.95
N VAL A 148 -2.79 -2.31 -2.16
CA VAL A 148 -3.75 -1.87 -1.12
C VAL A 148 -3.42 -0.48 -0.53
N VAL A 149 -2.65 0.35 -1.23
CA VAL A 149 -2.19 1.67 -0.75
C VAL A 149 -3.32 2.72 -0.67
N ALA A 150 -4.23 2.71 -1.66
CA ALA A 150 -5.43 3.55 -1.70
C ALA A 150 -6.51 2.76 -2.47
N THR A 151 -7.23 1.90 -1.77
CA THR A 151 -8.04 0.84 -2.39
C THR A 151 -9.44 0.80 -1.79
N ILE A 152 -10.46 0.84 -2.67
CA ILE A 152 -11.85 0.64 -2.29
C ILE A 152 -12.21 -0.86 -2.37
N PHE A 153 -12.95 -1.30 -1.36
CA PHE A 153 -13.55 -2.62 -1.26
C PHE A 153 -15.02 -2.51 -0.90
N GLU A 154 -15.81 -3.50 -1.28
CA GLU A 154 -17.07 -3.76 -0.60
C GLU A 154 -16.74 -4.39 0.77
N ARG A 155 -17.26 -3.78 1.86
CA ARG A 155 -16.93 -4.16 3.24
C ARG A 155 -17.15 -5.65 3.51
N GLU A 156 -18.29 -6.20 3.15
CA GLU A 156 -18.64 -7.61 3.39
C GLU A 156 -17.71 -8.57 2.64
N THR A 157 -17.30 -8.18 1.43
CA THR A 157 -16.30 -8.95 0.67
C THR A 157 -14.96 -8.99 1.43
N LEU A 158 -14.50 -7.86 1.97
CA LEU A 158 -13.23 -7.80 2.68
C LEU A 158 -13.32 -8.50 4.05
N LEU A 159 -14.46 -8.42 4.74
CA LEU A 159 -14.71 -9.17 5.99
C LEU A 159 -14.66 -10.69 5.74
N THR A 160 -15.22 -11.15 4.62
CA THR A 160 -15.24 -12.58 4.27
C THR A 160 -13.87 -13.12 3.89
N VAL A 161 -13.12 -12.37 3.06
CA VAL A 161 -11.81 -12.81 2.56
C VAL A 161 -10.71 -12.54 3.60
N GLY A 162 -10.71 -11.38 4.23
CA GLY A 162 -9.77 -10.93 5.24
C GLY A 162 -8.32 -10.83 4.77
N PHE A 163 -7.46 -10.27 5.60
CA PHE A 163 -6.01 -10.37 5.44
C PHE A 163 -5.48 -11.58 6.23
N ASP A 164 -4.45 -12.22 5.72
CA ASP A 164 -3.73 -13.24 6.49
C ASP A 164 -2.74 -12.56 7.45
N HIS A 165 -3.07 -12.57 8.74
CA HIS A 165 -2.28 -11.94 9.81
C HIS A 165 -0.87 -12.54 10.00
N LYS A 166 -0.58 -13.69 9.38
CA LYS A 166 0.76 -14.28 9.39
C LYS A 166 1.74 -13.57 8.44
N PHE A 167 1.21 -12.74 7.54
CA PHE A 167 2.04 -11.95 6.64
C PHE A 167 2.48 -10.66 7.33
N VAL A 168 3.75 -10.54 7.61
CA VAL A 168 4.38 -9.29 8.09
C VAL A 168 4.63 -8.34 6.91
N SER A 169 4.70 -8.88 5.70
CA SER A 169 4.85 -8.17 4.43
C SER A 169 4.30 -9.04 3.31
N GLY A 170 3.76 -8.42 2.24
CA GLY A 170 3.16 -9.12 1.10
C GLY A 170 1.73 -9.61 1.36
N GLU A 171 1.07 -9.10 2.39
CA GLU A 171 -0.35 -9.37 2.70
C GLU A 171 -1.27 -8.89 1.57
N ASP A 172 -0.88 -7.86 0.85
CA ASP A 172 -1.54 -7.31 -0.33
C ASP A 172 -1.48 -8.27 -1.53
N ILE A 173 -0.28 -8.83 -1.78
CA ILE A 173 -0.06 -9.85 -2.83
C ILE A 173 -0.90 -11.09 -2.53
N GLU A 174 -0.92 -11.51 -1.27
CA GLU A 174 -1.64 -12.66 -0.79
C GLU A 174 -3.16 -12.46 -0.90
N LEU A 175 -3.67 -11.32 -0.45
CA LEU A 175 -5.08 -10.96 -0.60
C LEU A 175 -5.49 -10.92 -2.08
N ARG A 176 -4.71 -10.25 -2.92
CA ARG A 176 -4.93 -10.20 -4.36
C ARG A 176 -5.00 -11.60 -4.97
N TRP A 177 -4.09 -12.49 -4.55
CA TRP A 177 -4.05 -13.87 -5.03
C TRP A 177 -5.36 -14.60 -4.71
N ARG A 178 -5.85 -14.52 -3.45
CA ARG A 178 -7.12 -15.16 -3.05
C ARG A 178 -8.33 -14.57 -3.78
N LEU A 179 -8.39 -13.25 -3.90
CA LEU A 179 -9.47 -12.59 -4.65
C LEU A 179 -9.49 -13.06 -6.11
N ALA A 180 -8.34 -13.12 -6.77
CA ALA A 180 -8.24 -13.58 -8.15
C ALA A 180 -8.60 -15.06 -8.32
N GLN A 181 -8.20 -15.93 -7.39
CA GLN A 181 -8.60 -17.35 -7.39
C GLN A 181 -10.11 -17.54 -7.19
N GLY A 182 -10.74 -16.65 -6.44
CA GLY A 182 -12.20 -16.61 -6.25
C GLY A 182 -12.94 -15.99 -7.44
N GLY A 183 -12.29 -15.75 -8.59
CA GLY A 183 -12.90 -15.15 -9.78
C GLY A 183 -13.33 -13.68 -9.61
N ARG A 184 -12.86 -13.00 -8.56
CA ARG A 184 -13.25 -11.63 -8.26
C ARG A 184 -12.47 -10.64 -9.12
N ARG A 185 -13.14 -9.63 -9.65
CA ARG A 185 -12.51 -8.58 -10.44
C ARG A 185 -11.74 -7.64 -9.54
N ILE A 186 -10.45 -7.47 -9.82
CA ILE A 186 -9.54 -6.55 -9.14
C ILE A 186 -8.87 -5.65 -10.16
N GLY A 187 -8.61 -4.39 -9.79
CA GLY A 187 -7.99 -3.46 -10.72
C GLY A 187 -7.19 -2.36 -10.06
N VAL A 188 -6.46 -1.65 -10.90
CA VAL A 188 -5.82 -0.37 -10.57
C VAL A 188 -6.40 0.66 -11.53
N SER A 189 -6.95 1.75 -10.99
CA SER A 189 -7.52 2.83 -11.76
C SER A 189 -6.44 3.54 -12.59
N THR A 190 -6.77 3.84 -13.83
CA THR A 190 -6.00 4.75 -14.68
C THR A 190 -6.62 6.15 -14.74
N ARG A 191 -7.80 6.32 -14.16
CA ARG A 191 -8.58 7.56 -14.15
C ARG A 191 -8.37 8.38 -12.88
N THR A 192 -8.22 7.70 -11.74
CA THR A 192 -7.97 8.32 -10.44
C THR A 192 -6.55 8.01 -10.02
N ILE A 193 -5.71 9.04 -9.91
CA ILE A 193 -4.29 8.92 -9.53
C ILE A 193 -4.09 9.72 -8.25
N VAL A 194 -3.48 9.09 -7.25
CA VAL A 194 -3.16 9.71 -5.95
C VAL A 194 -1.65 9.82 -5.77
N THR A 195 -1.21 10.77 -4.93
CA THR A 195 0.21 10.90 -4.58
C THR A 195 0.55 9.96 -3.44
N HIS A 196 1.57 9.12 -3.65
CA HIS A 196 2.14 8.23 -2.64
C HIS A 196 3.56 8.72 -2.30
N ARG A 197 3.84 9.01 -1.02
CA ARG A 197 5.06 9.66 -0.56
C ARG A 197 5.91 8.70 0.26
N PHE A 198 7.15 8.49 -0.14
CA PHE A 198 8.08 7.74 0.69
C PHE A 198 8.59 8.58 1.86
N ASP A 199 8.60 8.01 3.05
CA ASP A 199 9.00 8.69 4.29
C ASP A 199 10.52 8.88 4.39
N GLY A 200 11.31 8.08 3.70
CA GLY A 200 12.77 8.13 3.76
C GLY A 200 13.43 8.24 2.39
N ASP A 201 14.68 8.69 2.40
CA ASP A 201 15.53 8.82 1.22
C ASP A 201 16.97 8.33 1.43
N SER A 202 17.24 7.68 2.58
CA SER A 202 18.53 7.08 2.90
C SER A 202 18.69 5.67 2.28
N PHE A 203 19.93 5.19 2.22
CA PHE A 203 20.18 3.81 1.82
C PHE A 203 19.56 2.79 2.78
N SER A 204 19.60 3.06 4.09
CA SER A 204 18.96 2.17 5.08
C SER A 204 17.46 2.03 4.81
N PHE A 205 16.77 3.14 4.57
CA PHE A 205 15.35 3.11 4.21
C PHE A 205 15.09 2.27 2.94
N ALA A 206 15.84 2.50 1.86
CA ALA A 206 15.68 1.73 0.62
C ALA A 206 15.97 0.24 0.82
N ARG A 207 17.03 -0.10 1.57
CA ARG A 207 17.37 -1.49 1.92
C ARG A 207 16.23 -2.18 2.68
N ASP A 208 15.60 -1.48 3.60
CA ASP A 208 14.50 -2.04 4.39
C ASP A 208 13.26 -2.28 3.52
N GLN A 209 12.98 -1.38 2.54
CA GLN A 209 11.95 -1.62 1.52
C GLN A 209 12.27 -2.88 0.69
N PHE A 210 13.50 -3.03 0.19
CA PHE A 210 13.90 -4.22 -0.57
C PHE A 210 13.76 -5.50 0.24
N ALA A 211 14.13 -5.44 1.53
CA ALA A 211 14.00 -6.58 2.42
C ALA A 211 12.53 -6.91 2.73
N MET A 212 11.66 -5.91 2.85
CA MET A 212 10.22 -6.12 3.01
C MET A 212 9.64 -6.83 1.79
N ASP A 213 9.93 -6.36 0.58
CA ASP A 213 9.48 -6.98 -0.67
C ASP A 213 9.94 -8.43 -0.75
N GLY A 214 11.24 -8.69 -0.52
CA GLY A 214 11.79 -10.04 -0.56
C GLY A 214 11.14 -10.99 0.45
N ARG A 215 10.90 -10.53 1.69
CA ARG A 215 10.21 -11.33 2.71
C ARG A 215 8.78 -11.66 2.30
N GLY A 216 8.05 -10.69 1.75
CA GLY A 216 6.68 -10.89 1.26
C GLY A 216 6.61 -11.95 0.16
N LEU A 217 7.51 -11.88 -0.83
CA LEU A 217 7.59 -12.88 -1.90
C LEU A 217 7.93 -14.28 -1.37
N ALA A 218 8.87 -14.37 -0.42
CA ALA A 218 9.23 -15.64 0.22
C ALA A 218 8.07 -16.22 1.04
N ALA A 219 7.32 -15.37 1.76
CA ALA A 219 6.13 -15.80 2.50
C ALA A 219 5.05 -16.39 1.58
N MET A 220 4.86 -15.79 0.38
CA MET A 220 3.98 -16.34 -0.65
C MET A 220 4.42 -17.74 -1.09
N VAL A 221 5.71 -17.97 -1.28
CA VAL A 221 6.24 -19.29 -1.66
C VAL A 221 6.02 -20.29 -0.52
N ARG A 222 6.27 -19.91 0.73
CA ARG A 222 6.03 -20.79 1.89
C ARG A 222 4.57 -21.19 2.02
N LYS A 223 3.64 -20.28 1.73
CA LYS A 223 2.20 -20.54 1.85
C LYS A 223 1.65 -21.32 0.66
N HIS A 224 2.04 -20.97 -0.57
CA HIS A 224 1.42 -21.47 -1.79
C HIS A 224 2.29 -22.49 -2.55
N GLY A 225 3.47 -22.83 -2.01
CA GLY A 225 4.38 -23.82 -2.58
C GLY A 225 4.82 -23.48 -4.01
N TRP A 226 4.88 -24.49 -4.89
CA TRP A 226 5.35 -24.32 -6.27
C TRP A 226 4.54 -23.29 -7.07
N ARG A 227 3.26 -23.09 -6.75
CA ARG A 227 2.42 -22.07 -7.40
C ARG A 227 2.93 -20.65 -7.12
N GLY A 228 3.55 -20.43 -5.97
CA GLY A 228 4.22 -19.18 -5.60
C GLY A 228 5.65 -19.05 -6.16
N ALA A 229 6.29 -20.14 -6.57
CA ALA A 229 7.71 -20.15 -6.94
C ALA A 229 8.07 -19.18 -8.08
N ARG A 230 7.15 -18.93 -9.02
CA ARG A 230 7.35 -17.93 -10.09
C ARG A 230 7.59 -16.50 -9.55
N LEU A 231 7.14 -16.21 -8.34
CA LEU A 231 7.35 -14.89 -7.70
C LEU A 231 8.82 -14.69 -7.34
N LEU A 232 9.61 -15.77 -7.19
CA LEU A 232 11.05 -15.68 -6.93
C LEU A 232 11.82 -15.00 -8.07
N ALA A 233 11.30 -15.03 -9.29
CA ALA A 233 11.92 -14.38 -10.45
C ALA A 233 11.63 -12.87 -10.52
N LEU A 234 10.65 -12.35 -9.76
CA LEU A 234 10.21 -10.96 -9.88
C LEU A 234 11.30 -9.93 -9.59
N PRO A 235 12.13 -10.06 -8.53
CA PRO A 235 13.18 -9.08 -8.27
C PRO A 235 14.22 -9.00 -9.40
N ALA A 236 14.63 -10.15 -9.93
CA ALA A 236 15.56 -10.18 -11.07
C ALA A 236 14.93 -9.57 -12.32
N ALA A 237 13.70 -9.93 -12.65
CA ALA A 237 12.99 -9.38 -13.80
C ALA A 237 12.80 -7.86 -13.69
N ALA A 238 12.47 -7.36 -12.49
CA ALA A 238 12.34 -5.93 -12.22
C ALA A 238 13.69 -5.21 -12.34
N ALA A 239 14.76 -5.79 -11.79
CA ALA A 239 16.10 -5.23 -11.86
C ALA A 239 16.60 -5.16 -13.31
N VAL A 240 16.52 -6.26 -14.05
CA VAL A 240 16.91 -6.30 -15.48
C VAL A 240 16.15 -5.27 -16.30
N ARG A 241 14.82 -5.23 -16.13
CA ARG A 241 14.00 -4.21 -16.80
C ARG A 241 14.42 -2.79 -16.42
N GLY A 242 14.69 -2.54 -15.15
CA GLY A 242 15.12 -1.23 -14.67
C GLY A 242 16.47 -0.82 -15.23
N VAL A 243 17.43 -1.73 -15.29
CA VAL A 243 18.74 -1.52 -15.94
C VAL A 243 18.55 -1.16 -17.43
N LEU A 244 17.79 -1.97 -18.17
CA LEU A 244 17.54 -1.73 -19.59
C LEU A 244 16.88 -0.38 -19.85
N LEU A 245 15.88 -0.02 -19.04
CA LEU A 245 15.23 1.31 -19.14
C LEU A 245 16.17 2.46 -18.80
N SER A 246 17.04 2.28 -17.80
CA SER A 246 18.02 3.30 -17.41
C SER A 246 19.03 3.56 -18.53
N LEU A 247 19.50 2.50 -19.17
CA LEU A 247 20.41 2.61 -20.33
C LEU A 247 19.71 3.24 -21.53
N ALA A 248 18.51 2.76 -21.88
CA ALA A 248 17.73 3.27 -23.02
C ALA A 248 17.35 4.76 -22.89
N ARG A 249 17.22 5.25 -21.65
CA ARG A 249 16.89 6.66 -21.34
C ARG A 249 18.11 7.52 -21.04
N LEU A 250 19.32 6.98 -21.21
CA LEU A 250 20.57 7.63 -20.85
C LEU A 250 20.62 8.14 -19.41
N GLN A 251 20.12 7.33 -18.48
CA GLN A 251 20.04 7.61 -17.03
C GLN A 251 20.82 6.57 -16.21
N PRO A 252 22.14 6.40 -16.43
CA PRO A 252 22.93 5.36 -15.76
C PRO A 252 23.02 5.53 -14.23
N GLN A 253 22.68 6.73 -13.73
CA GLN A 253 22.64 6.99 -12.28
C GLN A 253 21.71 6.05 -11.51
N TRP A 254 20.76 5.36 -12.15
CA TRP A 254 19.85 4.42 -11.50
C TRP A 254 20.39 2.98 -11.43
N LEU A 255 21.50 2.66 -12.08
CA LEU A 255 22.07 1.31 -12.09
C LEU A 255 22.42 0.80 -10.68
N PRO A 256 23.08 1.60 -9.79
CA PRO A 256 23.36 1.14 -8.43
C PRO A 256 22.11 0.75 -7.64
N TYR A 257 21.01 1.49 -7.84
CA TYR A 257 19.72 1.16 -7.22
C TYR A 257 19.26 -0.25 -7.60
N TYR A 258 19.28 -0.61 -8.89
CA TYR A 258 18.77 -1.91 -9.34
C TYR A 258 19.64 -3.09 -8.91
N VAL A 259 20.95 -2.86 -8.76
CA VAL A 259 21.86 -3.86 -8.16
C VAL A 259 21.50 -4.08 -6.69
N CYS A 260 21.41 -3.00 -5.90
CA CYS A 260 21.04 -3.09 -4.49
C CYS A 260 19.63 -3.65 -4.28
N PHE A 261 18.67 -3.27 -5.15
CA PHE A 261 17.30 -3.80 -5.15
C PHE A 261 17.29 -5.32 -5.32
N ALA A 262 17.97 -5.85 -6.33
CA ALA A 262 18.02 -7.29 -6.55
C ALA A 262 18.70 -8.01 -5.37
N VAL A 263 19.86 -7.55 -4.94
CA VAL A 263 20.62 -8.15 -3.83
C VAL A 263 19.81 -8.13 -2.54
N GLY A 264 19.22 -6.98 -2.16
CA GLY A 264 18.45 -6.82 -0.94
C GLY A 264 17.22 -7.73 -0.90
N ASN A 265 16.49 -7.82 -2.02
CA ASN A 265 15.36 -8.73 -2.15
C ASN A 265 15.78 -10.19 -1.97
N TYR A 266 16.81 -10.65 -2.71
CA TYR A 266 17.22 -12.06 -2.64
C TYR A 266 17.81 -12.46 -1.31
N LEU A 267 18.59 -11.59 -0.66
CA LEU A 267 19.09 -11.88 0.69
C LEU A 267 17.92 -12.09 1.67
N ALA A 268 16.93 -11.21 1.65
CA ALA A 268 15.76 -11.33 2.51
C ALA A 268 14.89 -12.55 2.17
N MET A 269 14.79 -12.92 0.88
CA MET A 269 14.10 -14.14 0.44
C MET A 269 14.79 -15.40 0.97
N ILE A 270 16.12 -15.48 0.83
CA ILE A 270 16.92 -16.62 1.29
C ILE A 270 16.78 -16.77 2.81
N ASP A 271 16.94 -15.69 3.58
CA ASP A 271 16.82 -15.72 5.04
C ASP A 271 15.43 -16.18 5.48
N THR A 272 14.38 -15.68 4.81
CA THR A 272 12.99 -16.06 5.10
C THR A 272 12.74 -17.53 4.78
N LEU A 273 13.17 -18.02 3.61
CA LEU A 273 12.98 -19.41 3.20
C LEU A 273 13.79 -20.37 4.09
N ALA A 274 14.99 -19.98 4.52
CA ALA A 274 15.84 -20.74 5.46
C ALA A 274 15.34 -20.71 6.91
N GLY A 275 14.26 -19.95 7.21
CA GLY A 275 13.73 -19.84 8.57
C GLY A 275 14.63 -19.07 9.55
N ARG A 276 15.56 -18.25 9.04
CA ARG A 276 16.46 -17.46 9.89
C ARG A 276 15.67 -16.35 10.62
N PRO A 277 15.97 -16.13 11.92
CA PRO A 277 15.26 -15.09 12.68
C PRO A 277 15.55 -13.70 12.11
N ARG A 278 14.59 -12.79 12.28
CA ARG A 278 14.76 -11.36 12.00
C ARG A 278 15.96 -10.84 12.81
N LYS A 279 16.92 -10.21 12.17
CA LYS A 279 17.85 -9.34 12.94
C LYS A 279 16.98 -8.23 13.53
N ALA A 280 17.02 -8.07 14.85
CA ALA A 280 16.33 -6.98 15.53
C ALA A 280 16.75 -5.66 14.87
N GLU A 281 15.79 -4.86 14.47
CA GLU A 281 16.03 -3.49 14.01
C GLU A 281 16.52 -2.71 15.24
N SER A 282 17.82 -2.38 15.25
CA SER A 282 18.48 -1.54 16.26
C SER A 282 18.14 -0.08 16.03
#